data_249d4dfb00020afddb0e60c42adba007
#
_entry.id   249d4dfb00020afddb0e60c42adba007
#
_cell.length_a   1.000
_cell.length_b   1.000
_cell.length_c   1.000
_cell.angle_alpha   90.00
_cell.angle_beta   90.00
_cell.angle_gamma   90.00
#
_symmetry.space_group_name_H-M   'P 1'
#
loop_
_entity.id
_entity.type
_entity.pdbx_description
1 polymer ?
#
loop_
_entity_poly.entity_id
_entity_poly.type
_entity_poly.pdbx_seq_one_letter_code
_entity_poly.pdbx_strand_id
1 'polypeptide(L)'
;MTERSSTFPKVLAIDDSVLIHRLLQVRLQHEEIQLFGATRADTGIKMARELRPDVVLLDIELDLKGQGMDGFGVLQVFKDDPDLQDVSVIFISGQSTMEERVRALDMGASDFVAKPFEIVELQARVRSALRVQKLVRMLAQKAQVDGLTGLWNRTYFDRRLSQEVGEAVRHGRSLSLVMCDVDRFKKLNDERGHPFGDKVLERLARIFQSGRGSDIACRWGGEEFGIILPNTVGSEAIEVADRYRRAIEQEVWPSVPGMVITASFGVADVLVLPSTPTTEDLVLAADAALYQAKMNGRNRVEAAVAVHLPS
;
A
#
# COMPACT_ATOMS: atom_id res chain seq x y z
N MET A 1 28.67 -2.42 7.28
CA MET A 1 28.33 -3.26 6.11
C MET A 1 26.86 -3.62 6.27
N THR A 2 25.99 -2.86 5.66
CA THR A 2 24.53 -3.02 5.73
C THR A 2 24.14 -4.13 4.76
N GLU A 3 23.65 -5.24 5.26
CA GLU A 3 23.05 -6.30 4.44
C GLU A 3 21.85 -5.70 3.67
N ARG A 4 22.06 -5.49 2.38
CA ARG A 4 20.95 -5.29 1.45
C ARG A 4 20.22 -6.63 1.38
N SER A 5 19.08 -6.75 2.04
CA SER A 5 18.10 -7.79 1.78
C SER A 5 17.67 -7.67 0.31
N SER A 6 18.42 -8.31 -0.58
CA SER A 6 18.10 -8.41 -2.00
C SER A 6 17.06 -9.52 -2.13
N THR A 7 15.81 -9.18 -1.90
CA THR A 7 14.71 -10.07 -2.27
C THR A 7 14.58 -10.07 -3.79
N PHE A 8 14.90 -11.21 -4.42
CA PHE A 8 14.72 -11.41 -5.86
C PHE A 8 13.26 -11.16 -6.27
N PRO A 9 13.02 -10.61 -7.48
CA PRO A 9 11.68 -10.44 -8.02
C PRO A 9 10.89 -11.75 -8.01
N LYS A 10 9.60 -11.67 -7.73
CA LYS A 10 8.71 -12.83 -7.67
C LYS A 10 7.97 -12.99 -8.99
N VAL A 11 8.04 -14.18 -9.57
CA VAL A 11 7.30 -14.58 -10.78
C VAL A 11 6.36 -15.71 -10.41
N LEU A 12 5.06 -15.56 -10.70
CA LEU A 12 4.06 -16.60 -10.48
C LEU A 12 3.61 -17.16 -11.82
N ALA A 13 3.73 -18.46 -12.00
CA ALA A 13 3.19 -19.17 -13.17
C ALA A 13 1.83 -19.79 -12.80
N ILE A 14 0.79 -19.52 -13.58
CA ILE A 14 -0.54 -20.12 -13.44
C ILE A 14 -0.83 -20.87 -14.77
N ASP A 15 -0.70 -22.20 -14.74
CA ASP A 15 -0.81 -23.09 -15.91
C ASP A 15 -1.18 -24.49 -15.38
N ASP A 16 -2.15 -25.16 -15.96
CA ASP A 16 -2.59 -26.48 -15.49
C ASP A 16 -1.62 -27.60 -15.86
N SER A 17 -0.66 -27.33 -16.75
CA SER A 17 0.36 -28.27 -17.20
C SER A 17 1.56 -28.33 -16.25
N VAL A 18 1.69 -29.43 -15.54
CA VAL A 18 2.88 -29.72 -14.70
C VAL A 18 4.18 -29.71 -15.54
N LEU A 19 4.08 -30.03 -16.84
CA LEU A 19 5.24 -30.02 -17.74
C LEU A 19 5.75 -28.58 -17.95
N ILE A 20 4.85 -27.61 -18.11
CA ILE A 20 5.21 -26.20 -18.25
C ILE A 20 5.88 -25.71 -16.96
N HIS A 21 5.35 -26.03 -15.78
CA HIS A 21 6.02 -25.67 -14.50
C HIS A 21 7.46 -26.20 -14.41
N ARG A 22 7.67 -27.47 -14.76
CA ARG A 22 9.02 -28.05 -14.80
C ARG A 22 9.93 -27.36 -15.80
N LEU A 23 9.40 -27.08 -17.00
CA LEU A 23 10.15 -26.36 -18.03
C LEU A 23 10.57 -24.98 -17.53
N LEU A 24 9.66 -24.22 -16.93
CA LEU A 24 9.92 -22.88 -16.39
C LEU A 24 10.95 -22.95 -15.25
N GLN A 25 10.84 -23.90 -14.33
CA GLN A 25 11.83 -24.10 -13.25
C GLN A 25 13.24 -24.32 -13.79
N VAL A 26 13.41 -25.22 -14.75
CA VAL A 26 14.74 -25.53 -15.31
C VAL A 26 15.28 -24.36 -16.12
N ARG A 27 14.44 -23.66 -16.83
CA ARG A 27 14.87 -22.65 -17.81
C ARG A 27 15.03 -21.25 -17.23
N LEU A 28 14.34 -20.95 -16.15
CA LEU A 28 14.47 -19.69 -15.43
C LEU A 28 15.37 -19.77 -14.20
N GLN A 29 15.99 -20.93 -13.91
CA GLN A 29 16.85 -21.14 -12.75
C GLN A 29 18.08 -20.22 -12.68
N HIS A 30 18.54 -19.72 -13.83
CA HIS A 30 19.70 -18.80 -13.91
C HIS A 30 19.29 -17.32 -13.90
N GLU A 31 18.00 -17.03 -13.92
CA GLU A 31 17.50 -15.67 -13.72
C GLU A 31 17.45 -15.36 -12.21
N GLU A 32 17.78 -14.15 -11.84
CA GLU A 32 17.71 -13.69 -10.44
C GLU A 32 16.24 -13.43 -10.04
N ILE A 33 15.42 -14.50 -9.98
CA ILE A 33 13.98 -14.45 -9.66
C ILE A 33 13.61 -15.55 -8.66
N GLN A 34 12.49 -15.37 -7.98
CA GLN A 34 11.80 -16.41 -7.23
C GLN A 34 10.58 -16.88 -8.04
N LEU A 35 10.62 -18.12 -8.53
CA LEU A 35 9.53 -18.68 -9.32
C LEU A 35 8.57 -19.49 -8.45
N PHE A 36 7.28 -19.17 -8.54
CA PHE A 36 6.18 -19.87 -7.89
C PHE A 36 5.25 -20.45 -8.95
N GLY A 37 4.48 -21.48 -8.59
CA GLY A 37 3.59 -22.14 -9.53
C GLY A 37 2.24 -22.50 -8.93
N ALA A 38 1.17 -22.31 -9.69
CA ALA A 38 -0.19 -22.75 -9.39
C ALA A 38 -0.77 -23.45 -10.61
N THR A 39 -1.42 -24.60 -10.41
CA THR A 39 -2.05 -25.39 -11.48
C THR A 39 -3.53 -25.13 -11.68
N ARG A 40 -4.09 -24.17 -10.91
CA ARG A 40 -5.51 -23.82 -10.92
C ARG A 40 -5.67 -22.30 -10.75
N ALA A 41 -6.69 -21.73 -11.37
CA ALA A 41 -6.99 -20.31 -11.31
C ALA A 41 -7.22 -19.81 -9.87
N ASP A 42 -8.06 -20.51 -9.09
CA ASP A 42 -8.39 -20.18 -7.70
C ASP A 42 -7.14 -20.12 -6.79
N THR A 43 -6.29 -21.14 -6.92
CA THR A 43 -5.02 -21.21 -6.17
C THR A 43 -4.07 -20.11 -6.63
N GLY A 44 -3.99 -19.85 -7.94
CA GLY A 44 -3.17 -18.77 -8.51
C GLY A 44 -3.57 -17.40 -8.00
N ILE A 45 -4.87 -17.09 -7.97
CA ILE A 45 -5.39 -15.82 -7.44
C ILE A 45 -5.06 -15.66 -5.94
N LYS A 46 -5.26 -16.72 -5.15
CA LYS A 46 -4.92 -16.72 -3.74
C LYS A 46 -3.43 -16.45 -3.53
N MET A 47 -2.58 -17.20 -4.24
CA MET A 47 -1.13 -17.02 -4.19
C MET A 47 -0.70 -15.62 -4.64
N ALA A 48 -1.32 -15.05 -5.67
CA ALA A 48 -1.03 -13.70 -6.13
C ALA A 48 -1.29 -12.64 -5.04
N ARG A 49 -2.38 -12.76 -4.28
CA ARG A 49 -2.69 -11.88 -3.15
C ARG A 49 -1.67 -11.99 -2.02
N GLU A 50 -1.25 -13.21 -1.68
CA GLU A 50 -0.27 -13.47 -0.62
C GLU A 50 1.15 -13.06 -1.01
N LEU A 51 1.57 -13.40 -2.22
CA LEU A 51 2.93 -13.20 -2.71
C LEU A 51 3.17 -11.79 -3.24
N ARG A 52 2.15 -11.13 -3.80
CA ARG A 52 2.24 -9.89 -4.58
C ARG A 52 3.36 -9.98 -5.62
N PRO A 53 3.23 -10.86 -6.63
CA PRO A 53 4.29 -11.11 -7.60
C PRO A 53 4.54 -9.88 -8.48
N ASP A 54 5.76 -9.77 -9.01
CA ASP A 54 6.12 -8.73 -9.96
C ASP A 54 5.59 -9.03 -11.38
N VAL A 55 5.60 -10.32 -11.73
CA VAL A 55 5.13 -10.82 -13.04
C VAL A 55 4.31 -12.08 -12.83
N VAL A 56 3.23 -12.21 -13.58
CA VAL A 56 2.44 -13.44 -13.68
C VAL A 56 2.54 -13.98 -15.10
N LEU A 57 2.95 -15.23 -15.23
CA LEU A 57 2.88 -16.03 -16.47
C LEU A 57 1.56 -16.78 -16.41
N LEU A 58 0.63 -16.47 -17.31
CA LEU A 58 -0.76 -16.94 -17.23
C LEU A 58 -1.16 -17.71 -18.46
N ASP A 59 -1.56 -18.96 -18.29
CA ASP A 59 -2.18 -19.70 -19.40
C ASP A 59 -3.59 -19.19 -19.67
N ILE A 60 -3.94 -19.06 -20.94
CA ILE A 60 -5.33 -18.74 -21.35
C ILE A 60 -6.23 -19.95 -21.10
N GLU A 61 -5.75 -21.13 -21.43
CA GLU A 61 -6.52 -22.38 -21.45
C GLU A 61 -6.52 -23.08 -20.06
N LEU A 62 -6.66 -22.30 -18.98
CA LEU A 62 -6.81 -22.86 -17.65
C LEU A 62 -8.14 -23.60 -17.54
N ASP A 63 -8.09 -24.85 -17.08
CA ASP A 63 -9.24 -25.70 -16.81
C ASP A 63 -10.17 -25.96 -17.99
N LEU A 64 -9.64 -26.52 -19.08
CA LEU A 64 -10.38 -27.00 -20.27
C LEU A 64 -11.54 -27.97 -19.99
N LYS A 65 -11.69 -28.43 -18.73
CA LYS A 65 -12.79 -29.34 -18.33
C LYS A 65 -14.09 -28.62 -17.94
N GLY A 66 -14.13 -27.28 -18.08
CA GLY A 66 -15.38 -26.51 -18.04
C GLY A 66 -15.97 -26.26 -16.64
N GLN A 67 -15.20 -26.40 -15.58
CA GLN A 67 -15.65 -26.12 -14.20
C GLN A 67 -14.90 -24.97 -13.50
N GLY A 68 -14.01 -24.28 -14.20
CA GLY A 68 -13.17 -23.23 -13.63
C GLY A 68 -13.14 -21.96 -14.48
N MET A 69 -12.35 -21.00 -14.01
CA MET A 69 -12.12 -19.73 -14.64
C MET A 69 -10.96 -19.85 -15.66
N ASP A 70 -11.12 -19.31 -16.85
CA ASP A 70 -10.07 -19.21 -17.85
C ASP A 70 -9.05 -18.10 -17.51
N GLY A 71 -7.98 -17.99 -18.29
CA GLY A 71 -6.95 -16.99 -18.06
C GLY A 71 -7.47 -15.55 -18.20
N PHE A 72 -8.46 -15.29 -19.06
CA PHE A 72 -9.06 -13.96 -19.18
C PHE A 72 -9.84 -13.58 -17.92
N GLY A 73 -10.56 -14.54 -17.32
CA GLY A 73 -11.24 -14.35 -16.06
C GLY A 73 -10.26 -14.06 -14.92
N VAL A 74 -9.11 -14.74 -14.86
CA VAL A 74 -8.05 -14.46 -13.88
C VAL A 74 -7.49 -13.04 -14.08
N LEU A 75 -7.22 -12.62 -15.32
CA LEU A 75 -6.76 -11.26 -15.62
C LEU A 75 -7.78 -10.22 -15.17
N GLN A 76 -9.08 -10.45 -15.42
CA GLN A 76 -10.13 -9.53 -14.97
C GLN A 76 -10.13 -9.39 -13.44
N VAL A 77 -10.04 -10.51 -12.69
CA VAL A 77 -9.95 -10.47 -11.22
C VAL A 77 -8.73 -9.68 -10.77
N PHE A 78 -7.59 -9.79 -11.45
CA PHE A 78 -6.40 -9.00 -11.11
C PHE A 78 -6.59 -7.51 -11.38
N LYS A 79 -7.28 -7.14 -12.47
CA LYS A 79 -7.52 -5.72 -12.81
C LYS A 79 -8.57 -5.06 -11.90
N ASP A 80 -9.50 -5.85 -11.37
CA ASP A 80 -10.52 -5.38 -10.43
C ASP A 80 -10.02 -5.32 -8.98
N ASP A 81 -8.89 -5.97 -8.67
CA ASP A 81 -8.31 -6.01 -7.33
C ASP A 81 -7.26 -4.88 -7.16
N PRO A 82 -7.50 -3.88 -6.27
CA PRO A 82 -6.57 -2.76 -6.07
C PRO A 82 -5.14 -3.16 -5.71
N ASP A 83 -4.96 -4.32 -5.07
CA ASP A 83 -3.63 -4.84 -4.68
C ASP A 83 -2.91 -5.57 -5.83
N LEU A 84 -3.63 -5.96 -6.90
CA LEU A 84 -3.12 -6.77 -8.01
C LEU A 84 -3.20 -6.07 -9.37
N GLN A 85 -3.94 -4.97 -9.51
CA GLN A 85 -4.19 -4.29 -10.79
C GLN A 85 -2.92 -3.91 -11.56
N ASP A 86 -1.84 -3.61 -10.84
CA ASP A 86 -0.55 -3.20 -11.39
C ASP A 86 0.40 -4.36 -11.68
N VAL A 87 0.01 -5.60 -11.38
CA VAL A 87 0.82 -6.79 -11.68
C VAL A 87 0.98 -6.96 -13.19
N SER A 88 2.23 -7.17 -13.63
CA SER A 88 2.51 -7.43 -15.04
C SER A 88 2.09 -8.85 -15.41
N VAL A 89 1.11 -9.00 -16.30
CA VAL A 89 0.62 -10.31 -16.76
C VAL A 89 1.11 -10.58 -18.18
N ILE A 90 1.80 -11.71 -18.36
CA ILE A 90 2.23 -12.23 -19.67
C ILE A 90 1.42 -13.49 -19.93
N PHE A 91 0.58 -13.47 -20.96
CA PHE A 91 -0.12 -14.69 -21.39
C PHE A 91 0.79 -15.68 -22.10
N ILE A 92 0.57 -16.96 -21.82
CA ILE A 92 1.22 -18.08 -22.52
C ILE A 92 0.10 -18.99 -23.04
N SER A 93 -0.05 -19.16 -24.36
CA SER A 93 -1.13 -19.99 -24.95
C SER A 93 -0.67 -20.87 -26.08
N GLY A 94 -1.26 -22.07 -26.20
CA GLY A 94 -0.97 -23.05 -27.26
C GLY A 94 -1.64 -22.73 -28.59
N GLN A 95 -2.85 -22.21 -28.57
CA GLN A 95 -3.62 -21.85 -29.77
C GLN A 95 -4.27 -20.50 -29.55
N SER A 96 -3.66 -19.44 -30.04
CA SER A 96 -4.23 -18.11 -29.94
C SER A 96 -4.49 -17.52 -31.30
N THR A 97 -5.71 -17.06 -31.48
CA THR A 97 -6.07 -16.23 -32.62
C THR A 97 -5.50 -14.83 -32.48
N MET A 98 -5.42 -14.08 -33.56
CA MET A 98 -5.03 -12.67 -33.50
C MET A 98 -6.01 -11.88 -32.62
N GLU A 99 -7.29 -12.23 -32.65
CA GLU A 99 -8.36 -11.59 -31.86
C GLU A 99 -8.15 -11.79 -30.35
N GLU A 100 -7.77 -12.99 -29.91
CA GLU A 100 -7.47 -13.26 -28.50
C GLU A 100 -6.24 -12.50 -28.01
N ARG A 101 -5.22 -12.33 -28.86
CA ARG A 101 -4.04 -11.53 -28.51
C ARG A 101 -4.39 -10.05 -28.34
N VAL A 102 -5.18 -9.50 -29.27
CA VAL A 102 -5.66 -8.12 -29.17
C VAL A 102 -6.50 -7.95 -27.90
N ARG A 103 -7.46 -8.86 -27.66
CA ARG A 103 -8.29 -8.86 -26.47
C ARG A 103 -7.44 -8.88 -25.17
N ALA A 104 -6.41 -9.73 -25.11
CA ALA A 104 -5.53 -9.82 -23.95
C ALA A 104 -4.86 -8.46 -23.65
N LEU A 105 -4.32 -7.81 -24.68
CA LEU A 105 -3.64 -6.52 -24.54
C LEU A 105 -4.63 -5.40 -24.18
N ASP A 106 -5.82 -5.39 -24.78
CA ASP A 106 -6.89 -4.41 -24.50
C ASP A 106 -7.39 -4.55 -23.06
N MET A 107 -7.42 -5.75 -22.50
CA MET A 107 -7.73 -6.03 -21.10
C MET A 107 -6.58 -5.68 -20.13
N GLY A 108 -5.43 -5.22 -20.63
CA GLY A 108 -4.30 -4.78 -19.82
C GLY A 108 -3.28 -5.85 -19.50
N ALA A 109 -3.19 -6.92 -20.27
CA ALA A 109 -2.02 -7.80 -20.24
C ALA A 109 -0.79 -7.04 -20.76
N SER A 110 0.38 -7.35 -20.18
CA SER A 110 1.64 -6.69 -20.55
C SER A 110 2.25 -7.27 -21.82
N ASP A 111 2.01 -8.55 -22.09
CA ASP A 111 2.58 -9.23 -23.26
C ASP A 111 1.87 -10.59 -23.50
N PHE A 112 2.27 -11.24 -24.59
CA PHE A 112 1.75 -12.52 -25.03
C PHE A 112 2.86 -13.39 -25.61
N VAL A 113 2.85 -14.71 -25.30
CA VAL A 113 3.79 -15.72 -25.81
C VAL A 113 3.03 -16.93 -26.30
N ALA A 114 3.25 -17.33 -27.56
CA ALA A 114 2.62 -18.53 -28.13
C ALA A 114 3.39 -19.80 -27.79
N LYS A 115 2.70 -20.88 -27.41
CA LYS A 115 3.26 -22.25 -27.28
C LYS A 115 3.26 -22.92 -28.67
N PRO A 116 4.30 -23.62 -29.10
CA PRO A 116 5.59 -23.79 -28.45
C PRO A 116 6.43 -22.50 -28.54
N PHE A 117 7.07 -22.11 -27.45
CA PHE A 117 7.90 -20.91 -27.40
C PHE A 117 9.39 -21.24 -27.27
N GLU A 118 10.20 -20.39 -27.86
CA GLU A 118 11.65 -20.41 -27.60
C GLU A 118 11.92 -19.82 -26.21
N ILE A 119 12.73 -20.53 -25.45
CA ILE A 119 13.02 -20.14 -24.08
C ILE A 119 13.67 -18.75 -23.98
N VAL A 120 14.53 -18.43 -24.93
CA VAL A 120 15.20 -17.14 -25.01
C VAL A 120 14.19 -16.00 -25.17
N GLU A 121 13.10 -16.24 -25.92
CA GLU A 121 12.02 -15.27 -26.08
C GLU A 121 11.30 -15.04 -24.75
N LEU A 122 10.88 -16.12 -24.07
CA LEU A 122 10.20 -16.01 -22.77
C LEU A 122 11.05 -15.29 -21.73
N GLN A 123 12.34 -15.65 -21.62
CA GLN A 123 13.29 -14.98 -20.73
C GLN A 123 13.41 -13.48 -21.05
N ALA A 124 13.48 -13.10 -22.33
CA ALA A 124 13.56 -11.71 -22.74
C ALA A 124 12.31 -10.92 -22.32
N ARG A 125 11.12 -11.51 -22.49
CA ARG A 125 9.85 -10.87 -22.11
C ARG A 125 9.70 -10.75 -20.59
N VAL A 126 10.06 -11.78 -19.83
CA VAL A 126 10.07 -11.72 -18.35
C VAL A 126 11.03 -10.63 -17.87
N ARG A 127 12.25 -10.58 -18.39
CA ARG A 127 13.21 -9.51 -18.04
C ARG A 127 12.68 -8.12 -18.42
N SER A 128 12.02 -7.98 -19.56
CA SER A 128 11.40 -6.71 -19.97
C SER A 128 10.30 -6.28 -19.01
N ALA A 129 9.38 -7.19 -18.66
CA ALA A 129 8.31 -6.95 -17.71
C ALA A 129 8.86 -6.57 -16.32
N LEU A 130 9.84 -7.30 -15.81
CA LEU A 130 10.51 -6.99 -14.53
C LEU A 130 11.20 -5.62 -14.55
N ARG A 131 11.80 -5.24 -15.69
CA ARG A 131 12.41 -3.91 -15.85
C ARG A 131 11.37 -2.81 -15.78
N VAL A 132 10.23 -2.98 -16.46
CA VAL A 132 9.12 -2.01 -16.43
C VAL A 132 8.58 -1.89 -15.01
N GLN A 133 8.30 -3.01 -14.32
CA GLN A 133 7.86 -3.01 -12.93
C GLN A 133 8.84 -2.31 -11.98
N LYS A 134 10.14 -2.55 -12.17
CA LYS A 134 11.18 -1.86 -11.40
C LYS A 134 11.16 -0.35 -11.63
N LEU A 135 11.00 0.09 -12.89
CA LEU A 135 10.92 1.52 -13.23
C LEU A 135 9.67 2.17 -12.64
N VAL A 136 8.51 1.52 -12.73
CA VAL A 136 7.26 1.99 -12.12
C VAL A 136 7.42 2.15 -10.61
N ARG A 137 7.98 1.16 -9.91
CA ARG A 137 8.28 1.25 -8.48
C ARG A 137 9.27 2.37 -8.14
N MET A 138 10.33 2.54 -8.96
CA MET A 138 11.30 3.62 -8.75
C MET A 138 10.66 5.00 -8.94
N LEU A 139 9.74 5.15 -9.90
CA LEU A 139 8.98 6.39 -10.10
C LEU A 139 8.03 6.64 -8.92
N ALA A 140 7.30 5.62 -8.48
CA ALA A 140 6.45 5.69 -7.29
C ALA A 140 7.24 6.05 -6.02
N GLN A 141 8.47 5.50 -5.86
CA GLN A 141 9.37 5.88 -4.76
C GLN A 141 9.91 7.30 -4.87
N LYS A 142 10.09 7.81 -6.09
CA LYS A 142 10.47 9.21 -6.31
C LYS A 142 9.30 10.18 -6.12
N ALA A 143 8.08 9.74 -6.36
CA ALA A 143 6.88 10.50 -6.04
C ALA A 143 6.71 10.48 -4.51
N GLN A 144 7.15 11.57 -3.83
CA GLN A 144 7.08 11.68 -2.35
C GLN A 144 5.76 12.27 -1.87
N VAL A 145 4.93 12.69 -2.80
CA VAL A 145 3.68 13.40 -2.56
C VAL A 145 2.49 12.53 -2.96
N ASP A 146 1.46 12.52 -2.14
CA ASP A 146 0.19 11.88 -2.45
C ASP A 146 -0.56 12.70 -3.51
N GLY A 147 -0.96 12.05 -4.60
CA GLY A 147 -1.55 12.71 -5.77
C GLY A 147 -2.91 13.35 -5.53
N LEU A 148 -3.68 12.89 -4.54
CA LEU A 148 -4.98 13.46 -4.20
C LEU A 148 -4.84 14.65 -3.24
N THR A 149 -4.10 14.47 -2.17
CA THR A 149 -4.07 15.41 -1.04
C THR A 149 -2.96 16.45 -1.14
N GLY A 150 -1.91 16.19 -1.93
CA GLY A 150 -0.73 17.04 -1.98
C GLY A 150 0.14 16.99 -0.71
N LEU A 151 -0.19 16.15 0.26
CA LEU A 151 0.66 15.86 1.41
C LEU A 151 1.78 14.88 1.03
N TRP A 152 2.74 14.70 1.93
CA TRP A 152 3.70 13.61 1.78
C TRP A 152 2.99 12.26 1.79
N ASN A 153 3.50 11.28 1.04
CA ASN A 153 2.95 9.93 1.02
C ASN A 153 3.61 9.03 2.08
N ARG A 154 3.09 7.81 2.25
CA ARG A 154 3.58 6.82 3.20
C ARG A 154 5.07 6.51 3.04
N THR A 155 5.58 6.41 1.79
CA THR A 155 7.01 6.13 1.55
C THR A 155 7.91 7.24 2.09
N TYR A 156 7.50 8.50 1.95
CA TYR A 156 8.20 9.63 2.55
C TYR A 156 8.10 9.60 4.07
N PHE A 157 6.90 9.33 4.60
CA PHE A 157 6.65 9.24 6.04
C PHE A 157 7.56 8.22 6.71
N ASP A 158 7.60 6.96 6.23
CA ASP A 158 8.38 5.88 6.83
C ASP A 158 9.88 6.25 6.90
N ARG A 159 10.40 6.80 5.81
CA ARG A 159 11.79 7.27 5.75
C ARG A 159 12.05 8.42 6.72
N ARG A 160 11.15 9.41 6.74
CA ARG A 160 11.31 10.61 7.56
C ARG A 160 11.16 10.30 9.04
N LEU A 161 10.18 9.49 9.41
CA LEU A 161 10.00 9.06 10.79
C LEU A 161 11.23 8.31 11.30
N SER A 162 11.80 7.41 10.51
CA SER A 162 13.03 6.70 10.87
C SER A 162 14.22 7.66 11.12
N GLN A 163 14.33 8.72 10.32
CA GLN A 163 15.35 9.77 10.53
C GLN A 163 15.10 10.52 11.84
N GLU A 164 13.87 10.96 12.09
CA GLU A 164 13.53 11.74 13.29
C GLU A 164 13.68 10.92 14.58
N VAL A 165 13.28 9.62 14.56
CA VAL A 165 13.51 8.72 15.71
C VAL A 165 15.01 8.57 15.98
N GLY A 166 15.82 8.35 14.93
CA GLY A 166 17.27 8.27 15.07
C GLY A 166 17.91 9.55 15.61
N GLU A 167 17.41 10.74 15.22
CA GLU A 167 17.85 12.03 15.76
C GLU A 167 17.41 12.21 17.21
N ALA A 168 16.15 11.89 17.54
CA ALA A 168 15.62 11.99 18.88
C ALA A 168 16.40 11.14 19.86
N VAL A 169 16.67 9.87 19.53
CA VAL A 169 17.43 8.93 20.36
C VAL A 169 18.89 9.39 20.54
N ARG A 170 19.56 9.82 19.47
CA ARG A 170 20.99 10.24 19.56
C ARG A 170 21.20 11.50 20.36
N HIS A 171 20.27 12.44 20.29
CA HIS A 171 20.43 13.78 20.86
C HIS A 171 19.54 14.06 22.06
N GLY A 172 18.75 13.06 22.53
CA GLY A 172 17.83 13.24 23.64
C GLY A 172 16.74 14.28 23.36
N ARG A 173 16.28 14.38 22.08
CA ARG A 173 15.27 15.34 21.66
C ARG A 173 13.87 14.75 21.77
N SER A 174 12.90 15.61 22.03
CA SER A 174 11.50 15.21 22.00
C SER A 174 11.05 14.95 20.56
N LEU A 175 10.25 13.92 20.38
CA LEU A 175 9.58 13.60 19.13
C LEU A 175 8.23 13.00 19.44
N SER A 176 7.19 13.53 18.83
CA SER A 176 5.84 12.96 18.93
C SER A 176 5.32 12.57 17.55
N LEU A 177 4.49 11.56 17.54
CA LEU A 177 3.74 11.09 16.37
C LEU A 177 2.25 11.20 16.64
N VAL A 178 1.52 11.73 15.68
CA VAL A 178 0.05 11.77 15.67
C VAL A 178 -0.44 10.92 14.52
N MET A 179 -1.26 9.91 14.81
CA MET A 179 -2.02 9.16 13.80
C MET A 179 -3.47 9.65 13.83
N CYS A 180 -4.06 9.81 12.66
CA CYS A 180 -5.41 10.33 12.48
C CYS A 180 -6.18 9.48 11.49
N ASP A 181 -7.48 9.29 11.73
CA ASP A 181 -8.40 8.57 10.86
C ASP A 181 -9.74 9.28 10.81
N VAL A 182 -10.31 9.41 9.61
CA VAL A 182 -11.59 10.08 9.39
C VAL A 182 -12.73 9.18 9.86
N ASP A 183 -13.49 9.67 10.83
CA ASP A 183 -14.55 8.86 11.42
C ASP A 183 -15.64 8.48 10.42
N ARG A 184 -15.92 7.18 10.35
CA ARG A 184 -16.99 6.61 9.50
C ARG A 184 -16.82 6.93 8.00
N PHE A 185 -15.61 7.08 7.50
CA PHE A 185 -15.32 7.47 6.12
C PHE A 185 -15.94 6.51 5.09
N LYS A 186 -15.91 5.21 5.33
CA LYS A 186 -16.58 4.23 4.48
C LYS A 186 -18.08 4.54 4.33
N LYS A 187 -18.78 4.80 5.44
CA LYS A 187 -20.20 5.17 5.42
C LYS A 187 -20.44 6.46 4.63
N LEU A 188 -19.55 7.44 4.77
CA LEU A 188 -19.59 8.68 4.01
C LEU A 188 -19.50 8.41 2.49
N ASN A 189 -18.56 7.56 2.07
CA ASN A 189 -18.42 7.15 0.68
C ASN A 189 -19.65 6.38 0.16
N ASP A 190 -20.19 5.47 0.97
CA ASP A 190 -21.37 4.70 0.61
C ASP A 190 -22.61 5.60 0.39
N GLU A 191 -22.74 6.68 1.18
CA GLU A 191 -23.87 7.61 1.11
C GLU A 191 -23.69 8.73 0.06
N ARG A 192 -22.46 9.17 -0.23
CA ARG A 192 -22.16 10.37 -1.02
C ARG A 192 -21.27 10.13 -2.24
N GLY A 193 -20.77 8.92 -2.37
CA GLY A 193 -19.85 8.52 -3.43
C GLY A 193 -18.40 8.94 -3.17
N HIS A 194 -17.48 8.22 -3.78
CA HIS A 194 -16.03 8.46 -3.67
C HIS A 194 -15.60 9.90 -4.01
N PRO A 195 -16.19 10.59 -5.04
CA PRO A 195 -15.77 11.97 -5.33
C PRO A 195 -16.04 12.97 -4.20
N PHE A 196 -17.01 12.69 -3.32
CA PHE A 196 -17.20 13.51 -2.13
C PHE A 196 -16.18 13.16 -1.03
N GLY A 197 -15.89 11.87 -0.83
CA GLY A 197 -14.83 11.44 0.07
C GLY A 197 -13.47 12.03 -0.30
N ASP A 198 -13.13 12.08 -1.58
CA ASP A 198 -11.90 12.70 -2.07
C ASP A 198 -11.82 14.19 -1.69
N LYS A 199 -12.90 14.95 -1.84
CA LYS A 199 -12.97 16.34 -1.39
C LYS A 199 -12.78 16.50 0.12
N VAL A 200 -13.27 15.52 0.90
CA VAL A 200 -13.06 15.51 2.35
C VAL A 200 -11.58 15.34 2.65
N LEU A 201 -10.91 14.37 2.04
CA LEU A 201 -9.48 14.12 2.23
C LEU A 201 -8.63 15.32 1.81
N GLU A 202 -8.94 15.96 0.68
CA GLU A 202 -8.27 17.20 0.25
C GLU A 202 -8.44 18.34 1.26
N ARG A 203 -9.61 18.45 1.87
CA ARG A 203 -9.88 19.52 2.83
C ARG A 203 -9.14 19.29 4.14
N LEU A 204 -9.13 18.07 4.64
CA LEU A 204 -8.34 17.69 5.81
C LEU A 204 -6.84 17.93 5.58
N ALA A 205 -6.35 17.59 4.39
CA ALA A 205 -4.96 17.85 4.03
C ALA A 205 -4.58 19.33 4.15
N ARG A 206 -5.45 20.24 3.70
CA ARG A 206 -5.24 21.70 3.86
C ARG A 206 -5.20 22.12 5.33
N ILE A 207 -6.04 21.49 6.19
CA ILE A 207 -6.00 21.74 7.63
C ILE A 207 -4.66 21.30 8.21
N PHE A 208 -4.14 20.11 7.84
CA PHE A 208 -2.85 19.63 8.33
C PHE A 208 -1.68 20.46 7.80
N GLN A 209 -1.75 21.00 6.56
CA GLN A 209 -0.75 21.91 6.00
C GLN A 209 -0.68 23.25 6.71
N SER A 210 -1.70 23.64 7.48
CA SER A 210 -1.71 24.89 8.25
C SER A 210 -0.90 24.82 9.54
N GLY A 211 -0.25 23.68 9.83
CA GLY A 211 0.65 23.48 10.96
C GLY A 211 1.94 24.30 10.90
N ARG A 212 2.85 24.05 11.84
CA ARG A 212 4.17 24.67 11.81
C ARG A 212 4.97 24.15 10.61
N GLY A 213 5.90 24.93 10.07
CA GLY A 213 6.76 24.50 8.96
C GLY A 213 7.69 23.31 9.29
N SER A 214 7.87 23.00 10.58
CA SER A 214 8.59 21.81 11.08
C SER A 214 7.73 20.55 11.10
N ASP A 215 6.39 20.69 11.13
CA ASP A 215 5.46 19.58 11.24
C ASP A 215 5.34 18.88 9.88
N ILE A 216 5.40 17.57 9.87
CA ILE A 216 5.43 16.79 8.63
C ILE A 216 4.15 15.98 8.52
N ALA A 217 3.18 16.51 7.79
CA ALA A 217 1.90 15.87 7.54
C ALA A 217 1.98 14.96 6.31
N CYS A 218 1.50 13.73 6.48
CA CYS A 218 1.52 12.68 5.46
C CYS A 218 0.14 12.03 5.35
N ARG A 219 -0.22 11.60 4.15
CA ARG A 219 -1.29 10.62 3.97
C ARG A 219 -0.72 9.22 4.14
N TRP A 220 -1.14 8.54 5.20
CA TRP A 220 -0.68 7.19 5.53
C TRP A 220 -1.28 6.14 4.58
N GLY A 221 -2.58 6.26 4.27
CA GLY A 221 -3.31 5.42 3.33
C GLY A 221 -4.82 5.57 3.48
N GLY A 222 -5.59 5.39 2.43
CA GLY A 222 -7.04 5.52 2.49
C GLY A 222 -7.49 6.83 3.14
N GLU A 223 -8.12 6.73 4.28
CA GLU A 223 -8.59 7.85 5.13
C GLU A 223 -7.67 8.16 6.34
N GLU A 224 -6.48 7.57 6.37
CA GLU A 224 -5.53 7.70 7.49
C GLU A 224 -4.44 8.71 7.17
N PHE A 225 -4.05 9.50 8.19
CA PHE A 225 -2.99 10.50 8.11
C PHE A 225 -2.02 10.31 9.28
N GLY A 226 -0.74 10.59 9.03
CA GLY A 226 0.31 10.63 10.03
C GLY A 226 0.96 12.00 10.07
N ILE A 227 1.17 12.55 11.28
CA ILE A 227 1.84 13.83 11.46
C ILE A 227 3.01 13.63 12.42
N ILE A 228 4.22 13.82 11.89
CA ILE A 228 5.46 13.76 12.66
C ILE A 228 5.71 15.15 13.23
N LEU A 229 5.93 15.25 14.53
CA LEU A 229 6.13 16.49 15.27
C LEU A 229 7.53 16.48 15.92
N PRO A 230 8.57 16.92 15.18
CA PRO A 230 9.94 17.04 15.72
C PRO A 230 10.02 18.06 16.85
N ASN A 231 10.87 17.80 17.83
CA ASN A 231 11.11 18.66 19.00
C ASN A 231 9.80 19.04 19.74
N THR A 232 8.83 18.14 19.80
CA THR A 232 7.51 18.34 20.42
C THR A 232 7.27 17.24 21.45
N VAL A 233 6.95 17.61 22.69
CA VAL A 233 6.61 16.66 23.74
C VAL A 233 5.14 16.22 23.65
N GLY A 234 4.79 15.08 24.25
CA GLY A 234 3.46 14.48 24.14
C GLY A 234 2.31 15.42 24.53
N SER A 235 2.47 16.23 25.57
CA SER A 235 1.45 17.22 25.97
C SER A 235 1.19 18.28 24.89
N GLU A 236 2.23 18.79 24.27
CA GLU A 236 2.11 19.75 23.16
C GLU A 236 1.52 19.07 21.91
N ALA A 237 1.91 17.81 21.65
CA ALA A 237 1.37 17.05 20.54
C ALA A 237 -0.15 16.79 20.68
N ILE A 238 -0.65 16.57 21.89
CA ILE A 238 -2.08 16.47 22.20
C ILE A 238 -2.79 17.78 21.87
N GLU A 239 -2.21 18.93 22.22
CA GLU A 239 -2.78 20.24 21.87
C GLU A 239 -2.83 20.47 20.36
N VAL A 240 -1.78 20.07 19.64
CA VAL A 240 -1.73 20.13 18.19
C VAL A 240 -2.81 19.24 17.57
N ALA A 241 -2.94 18.00 18.02
CA ALA A 241 -3.95 17.06 17.56
C ALA A 241 -5.38 17.56 17.82
N ASP A 242 -5.66 18.11 19.02
CA ASP A 242 -6.99 18.65 19.37
C ASP A 242 -7.32 19.93 18.55
N ARG A 243 -6.33 20.75 18.24
CA ARG A 243 -6.51 21.87 17.32
C ARG A 243 -6.96 21.39 15.91
N TYR A 244 -6.32 20.36 15.37
CA TYR A 244 -6.72 19.77 14.11
C TYR A 244 -8.11 19.12 14.20
N ARG A 245 -8.39 18.37 15.26
CA ARG A 245 -9.70 17.78 15.50
C ARG A 245 -10.81 18.82 15.46
N ARG A 246 -10.65 19.93 16.20
CA ARG A 246 -11.62 21.04 16.23
C ARG A 246 -11.78 21.71 14.87
N ALA A 247 -10.68 21.93 14.15
CA ALA A 247 -10.72 22.53 12.82
C ALA A 247 -11.49 21.65 11.82
N ILE A 248 -11.34 20.33 11.90
CA ILE A 248 -12.07 19.36 11.08
C ILE A 248 -13.57 19.38 11.46
N GLU A 249 -13.90 19.31 12.73
CA GLU A 249 -15.28 19.34 13.23
C GLU A 249 -16.03 20.62 12.86
N GLN A 250 -15.33 21.75 12.80
CA GLN A 250 -15.87 23.07 12.46
C GLN A 250 -15.89 23.36 10.96
N GLU A 251 -15.34 22.45 10.13
CA GLU A 251 -15.27 22.66 8.70
C GLU A 251 -16.67 22.70 8.06
N VAL A 252 -16.91 23.72 7.24
CA VAL A 252 -18.19 23.92 6.58
C VAL A 252 -18.20 23.23 5.23
N TRP A 253 -19.24 22.47 4.99
CA TRP A 253 -19.46 21.74 3.73
C TRP A 253 -20.59 22.38 2.91
N PRO A 254 -20.31 23.34 2.01
CA PRO A 254 -21.35 24.10 1.31
C PRO A 254 -22.30 23.23 0.47
N SER A 255 -21.80 22.12 -0.07
CA SER A 255 -22.61 21.16 -0.85
C SER A 255 -23.56 20.32 0.01
N VAL A 256 -23.37 20.30 1.34
CA VAL A 256 -24.20 19.52 2.28
C VAL A 256 -24.35 20.32 3.59
N PRO A 257 -25.21 21.34 3.62
CA PRO A 257 -25.40 22.18 4.81
C PRO A 257 -25.75 21.34 6.05
N GLY A 258 -25.10 21.65 7.17
CA GLY A 258 -25.33 20.95 8.46
C GLY A 258 -24.58 19.62 8.62
N MET A 259 -23.82 19.18 7.61
CA MET A 259 -22.97 18.01 7.77
C MET A 259 -21.77 18.31 8.66
N VAL A 260 -21.52 17.43 9.62
CA VAL A 260 -20.32 17.44 10.46
C VAL A 260 -19.49 16.21 10.15
N ILE A 261 -18.23 16.42 9.80
CA ILE A 261 -17.24 15.36 9.63
C ILE A 261 -16.26 15.44 10.77
N THR A 262 -15.94 14.31 11.39
CA THR A 262 -15.01 14.23 12.52
C THR A 262 -13.86 13.29 12.20
N ALA A 263 -12.79 13.42 12.98
CA ALA A 263 -11.66 12.50 12.94
C ALA A 263 -11.22 12.14 14.35
N SER A 264 -10.70 10.94 14.49
CA SER A 264 -10.10 10.44 15.73
C SER A 264 -8.58 10.51 15.65
N PHE A 265 -7.92 10.76 16.77
CA PHE A 265 -6.48 10.98 16.83
C PHE A 265 -5.85 10.13 17.93
N GLY A 266 -4.71 9.51 17.60
CA GLY A 266 -3.83 8.84 18.55
C GLY A 266 -2.47 9.55 18.60
N VAL A 267 -1.98 9.83 19.79
CA VAL A 267 -0.70 10.53 20.01
C VAL A 267 0.26 9.62 20.75
N ALA A 268 1.50 9.51 20.27
CA ALA A 268 2.60 8.88 21.00
C ALA A 268 3.83 9.80 21.03
N ASP A 269 4.55 9.74 22.13
CA ASP A 269 5.82 10.45 22.34
C ASP A 269 6.93 9.42 22.58
N VAL A 270 8.12 9.66 22.04
CA VAL A 270 9.28 8.79 22.28
C VAL A 270 9.61 8.61 23.75
N LEU A 271 9.25 9.57 24.63
CA LEU A 271 9.52 9.53 26.07
C LEU A 271 8.67 8.51 26.83
N VAL A 272 7.54 8.07 26.28
CA VAL A 272 6.68 7.04 26.90
C VAL A 272 7.05 5.62 26.46
N LEU A 273 8.03 5.49 25.58
CA LEU A 273 8.51 4.23 25.00
C LEU A 273 9.75 3.70 25.74
N PRO A 274 10.20 2.46 25.46
CA PRO A 274 11.44 1.92 26.01
C PRO A 274 12.64 2.84 25.74
N SER A 275 13.72 2.66 26.50
CA SER A 275 14.92 3.52 26.45
C SER A 275 15.61 3.61 25.08
N THR A 276 15.33 2.69 24.17
CA THR A 276 15.78 2.69 22.76
C THR A 276 14.59 2.45 21.84
N PRO A 277 13.69 3.44 21.67
CA PRO A 277 12.49 3.27 20.86
C PRO A 277 12.84 3.09 19.39
N THR A 278 12.12 2.18 18.73
CA THR A 278 12.15 2.03 17.28
C THR A 278 11.05 2.83 16.62
N THR A 279 11.12 2.95 15.31
CA THR A 279 10.05 3.55 14.48
C THR A 279 8.74 2.77 14.66
N GLU A 280 8.83 1.45 14.66
CA GLU A 280 7.72 0.53 14.83
C GLU A 280 7.04 0.69 16.20
N ASP A 281 7.81 0.85 17.28
CA ASP A 281 7.26 1.07 18.62
C ASP A 281 6.44 2.35 18.68
N LEU A 282 6.93 3.43 18.06
CA LEU A 282 6.24 4.72 18.05
C LEU A 282 4.94 4.67 17.24
N VAL A 283 4.96 4.01 16.09
CA VAL A 283 3.76 3.80 15.26
C VAL A 283 2.75 2.94 16.00
N LEU A 284 3.15 1.80 16.57
CA LEU A 284 2.26 0.92 17.31
C LEU A 284 1.61 1.62 18.51
N ALA A 285 2.36 2.45 19.21
CA ALA A 285 1.83 3.21 20.36
C ALA A 285 0.79 4.26 19.91
N ALA A 286 1.05 4.99 18.82
CA ALA A 286 0.12 5.96 18.27
C ALA A 286 -1.14 5.29 17.70
N ASP A 287 -1.00 4.16 17.01
CA ASP A 287 -2.13 3.37 16.50
C ASP A 287 -3.00 2.80 17.62
N ALA A 288 -2.39 2.29 18.69
CA ALA A 288 -3.13 1.82 19.86
C ALA A 288 -3.95 2.96 20.51
N ALA A 289 -3.37 4.16 20.61
CA ALA A 289 -4.08 5.34 21.11
C ALA A 289 -5.21 5.76 20.15
N LEU A 290 -5.00 5.74 18.83
CA LEU A 290 -6.03 6.01 17.84
C LEU A 290 -7.18 5.00 17.92
N TYR A 291 -6.87 3.73 18.11
CA TYR A 291 -7.89 2.71 18.35
C TYR A 291 -8.74 3.02 19.61
N GLN A 292 -8.11 3.44 20.71
CA GLN A 292 -8.83 3.85 21.91
C GLN A 292 -9.73 5.07 21.64
N ALA A 293 -9.26 6.06 20.87
CA ALA A 293 -10.08 7.20 20.46
C ALA A 293 -11.35 6.76 19.72
N LYS A 294 -11.21 5.79 18.79
CA LYS A 294 -12.36 5.22 18.07
C LYS A 294 -13.32 4.46 18.99
N MET A 295 -12.79 3.67 19.93
CA MET A 295 -13.60 2.89 20.91
C MET A 295 -14.30 3.79 21.92
N ASN A 296 -13.66 4.85 22.39
CA ASN A 296 -14.19 5.77 23.41
C ASN A 296 -15.22 6.78 22.85
N GLY A 297 -15.67 6.63 21.61
CA GLY A 297 -16.76 7.43 21.04
C GLY A 297 -16.37 8.32 19.87
N ARG A 298 -15.14 8.22 19.35
CA ARG A 298 -14.63 9.01 18.21
C ARG A 298 -14.52 10.51 18.49
N ASN A 299 -14.14 11.29 17.48
CA ASN A 299 -14.00 12.75 17.56
C ASN A 299 -13.21 13.22 18.77
N ARG A 300 -12.06 12.60 19.03
CA ARG A 300 -11.22 12.87 20.20
C ARG A 300 -9.76 12.56 19.93
N VAL A 301 -8.95 13.03 20.86
CA VAL A 301 -7.54 12.71 20.96
C VAL A 301 -7.33 11.78 22.15
N GLU A 302 -6.64 10.68 21.95
CA GLU A 302 -6.13 9.82 23.02
C GLU A 302 -4.60 9.75 22.90
N ALA A 303 -3.94 9.63 24.03
CA ALA A 303 -2.48 9.51 24.08
C ALA A 303 -2.05 8.11 24.52
N ALA A 304 -0.94 7.65 23.97
CA ALA A 304 -0.30 6.44 24.43
C ALA A 304 0.13 6.60 25.89
N VAL A 305 -0.22 5.64 26.71
CA VAL A 305 0.19 5.59 28.13
C VAL A 305 1.51 4.83 28.21
N ALA A 306 2.44 5.30 29.04
CA ALA A 306 3.70 4.60 29.27
C ALA A 306 3.45 3.14 29.67
N VAL A 307 3.91 2.20 28.85
CA VAL A 307 3.87 0.78 29.19
C VAL A 307 4.96 0.55 30.23
N HIS A 308 4.59 0.53 31.51
CA HIS A 308 5.46 -0.02 32.54
C HIS A 308 5.53 -1.54 32.28
N LEU A 309 6.56 -1.99 31.62
CA LEU A 309 6.92 -3.40 31.65
C LEU A 309 7.38 -3.70 33.09
N PRO A 310 6.78 -4.68 33.77
CA PRO A 310 7.30 -5.11 35.06
C PRO A 310 8.71 -5.62 34.86
N SER A 311 9.62 -5.09 35.66
CA SER A 311 11.04 -5.45 35.75
C SER A 311 11.26 -6.93 36.09
#